data_9d981fcde68a9a22fe369a05abf1e53a
#
_entry.id   9d981fcde68a9a22fe369a05abf1e53a
#
_cell.length_a   1.000
_cell.length_b   1.000
_cell.length_c   1.000
_cell.angle_alpha   90.00
_cell.angle_beta   90.00
_cell.angle_gamma   90.00
#
_symmetry.space_group_name_H-M   'P 1'
#
loop_
_entity.id
_entity.type
_entity.pdbx_description
1 polymer ?
#
loop_
_entity_poly.entity_id
_entity_poly.type
_entity_poly.pdbx_seq_one_letter_code
_entity_poly.pdbx_strand_id
1 'polypeptide(L)'
;MKKQIAIIAILASSVISQIAFGNSTEKAKELMNLLEITKTIDSSFEQVQGFADQMINSQGLTPEQAKLAREESKKAMKSSFEHMKSIDWESMFAEIYASVFTEKELQAVIDFYKSPVGAKFIEKQPELMAQTMQKMQVEMAKIMPKIQADVQKAIQESKN
;
A
#
# COMPACT_ATOMS: atom_id res chain seq x y z
N MET A 1 37.13 -13.79 38.08
CA MET A 1 36.35 -12.54 37.99
C MET A 1 36.16 -11.98 36.58
N LYS A 2 37.20 -11.99 35.68
CA LYS A 2 37.05 -11.44 34.33
C LYS A 2 36.02 -12.18 33.39
N LYS A 3 35.84 -13.50 33.57
CA LYS A 3 34.89 -14.28 32.76
C LYS A 3 33.39 -14.04 33.13
N GLN A 4 33.09 -13.69 34.37
CA GLN A 4 31.70 -13.39 34.80
C GLN A 4 31.23 -12.01 34.33
N ILE A 5 32.15 -11.04 34.22
CA ILE A 5 31.82 -9.69 33.72
C ILE A 5 31.45 -9.74 32.23
N ALA A 6 32.12 -10.59 31.42
CA ALA A 6 31.80 -10.74 29.99
C ALA A 6 30.40 -11.36 29.74
N ILE A 7 29.97 -12.31 30.59
CA ILE A 7 28.64 -12.94 30.46
C ILE A 7 27.53 -11.95 30.84
N ILE A 8 27.72 -11.13 31.85
CA ILE A 8 26.76 -10.10 32.28
C ILE A 8 26.65 -9.01 31.20
N ALA A 9 27.74 -8.62 30.54
CA ALA A 9 27.72 -7.64 29.46
C ALA A 9 26.95 -8.14 28.23
N ILE A 10 27.07 -9.44 27.86
CA ILE A 10 26.36 -10.05 26.74
C ILE A 10 24.86 -10.17 27.05
N LEU A 11 24.50 -10.55 28.26
CA LEU A 11 23.08 -10.62 28.68
C LEU A 11 22.45 -9.22 28.77
N ALA A 12 23.17 -8.22 29.24
CA ALA A 12 22.68 -6.84 29.28
C ALA A 12 22.47 -6.27 27.87
N SER A 13 23.37 -6.56 26.91
CA SER A 13 23.19 -6.09 25.52
C SER A 13 22.00 -6.74 24.81
N SER A 14 21.69 -8.02 25.07
CA SER A 14 20.53 -8.70 24.49
C SER A 14 19.20 -8.18 25.05
N VAL A 15 19.14 -7.88 26.34
CA VAL A 15 17.94 -7.32 26.98
C VAL A 15 17.71 -5.88 26.50
N ILE A 16 18.74 -5.07 26.36
CA ILE A 16 18.61 -3.69 25.85
C ILE A 16 18.14 -3.71 24.40
N SER A 17 18.62 -4.64 23.56
CA SER A 17 18.18 -4.79 22.17
C SER A 17 16.69 -5.18 22.09
N GLN A 18 16.22 -6.06 22.96
CA GLN A 18 14.81 -6.48 22.97
C GLN A 18 13.88 -5.37 23.48
N ILE A 19 14.29 -4.60 24.46
CA ILE A 19 13.53 -3.44 24.96
C ILE A 19 13.46 -2.35 23.87
N ALA A 20 14.57 -2.06 23.21
CA ALA A 20 14.62 -1.05 22.14
C ALA A 20 13.74 -1.46 20.94
N PHE A 21 13.73 -2.75 20.57
CA PHE A 21 12.89 -3.27 19.51
C PHE A 21 11.41 -3.24 19.90
N GLY A 22 11.07 -3.63 21.12
CA GLY A 22 9.69 -3.57 21.64
C GLY A 22 9.12 -2.15 21.61
N ASN A 23 9.90 -1.15 22.06
CA ASN A 23 9.49 0.25 22.02
C ASN A 23 9.32 0.77 20.59
N SER A 24 10.19 0.38 19.65
CA SER A 24 10.07 0.73 18.24
C SER A 24 8.79 0.14 17.63
N THR A 25 8.43 -1.11 17.97
CA THR A 25 7.19 -1.75 17.50
C THR A 25 5.95 -1.03 18.01
N GLU A 26 5.91 -0.65 19.28
CA GLU A 26 4.78 0.13 19.83
C GLU A 26 4.65 1.50 19.16
N LYS A 27 5.76 2.20 18.91
CA LYS A 27 5.76 3.45 18.15
C LYS A 27 5.33 3.26 16.70
N ALA A 28 5.76 2.18 16.07
CA ALA A 28 5.32 1.84 14.72
C ALA A 28 3.82 1.55 14.66
N LYS A 29 3.23 0.85 15.65
CA LYS A 29 1.78 0.66 15.75
C LYS A 29 1.04 2.00 15.92
N GLU A 30 1.53 2.88 16.80
CA GLU A 30 0.98 4.23 16.95
C GLU A 30 0.95 4.98 15.60
N LEU A 31 2.03 4.87 14.81
CA LEU A 31 2.11 5.45 13.47
C LEU A 31 1.12 4.82 12.50
N MET A 32 0.99 3.49 12.47
CA MET A 32 0.05 2.78 11.60
C MET A 32 -1.40 3.17 11.87
N ASN A 33 -1.76 3.31 13.15
CA ASN A 33 -3.07 3.80 13.56
C ASN A 33 -3.31 5.24 13.11
N LEU A 34 -2.32 6.12 13.28
CA LEU A 34 -2.40 7.51 12.85
C LEU A 34 -2.57 7.64 11.33
N LEU A 35 -1.95 6.77 10.55
CA LEU A 35 -2.05 6.71 9.09
C LEU A 35 -3.29 5.95 8.59
N GLU A 36 -4.13 5.43 9.47
CA GLU A 36 -5.33 4.65 9.14
C GLU A 36 -5.05 3.53 8.11
N ILE A 37 -3.96 2.78 8.30
CA ILE A 37 -3.50 1.78 7.33
C ILE A 37 -4.59 0.77 6.97
N THR A 38 -5.32 0.27 7.94
CA THR A 38 -6.43 -0.68 7.70
C THR A 38 -7.50 -0.08 6.80
N LYS A 39 -7.89 1.17 7.05
CA LYS A 39 -8.87 1.89 6.23
C LYS A 39 -8.37 2.14 4.81
N THR A 40 -7.08 2.43 4.66
CA THR A 40 -6.43 2.59 3.35
C THR A 40 -6.48 1.30 2.54
N ILE A 41 -6.23 0.16 3.18
CA ILE A 41 -6.33 -1.17 2.55
C ILE A 41 -7.77 -1.45 2.14
N ASP A 42 -8.76 -1.24 3.01
CA ASP A 42 -10.18 -1.43 2.69
C ASP A 42 -10.61 -0.57 1.47
N SER A 43 -10.22 0.69 1.44
CA SER A 43 -10.50 1.59 0.31
C SER A 43 -9.83 1.13 -1.00
N SER A 44 -8.65 0.53 -0.93
CA SER A 44 -7.96 -0.02 -2.10
C SER A 44 -8.73 -1.20 -2.71
N PHE A 45 -9.41 -2.00 -1.91
CA PHE A 45 -10.27 -3.08 -2.40
C PHE A 45 -11.49 -2.57 -3.17
N GLU A 46 -12.14 -1.53 -2.66
CA GLU A 46 -13.27 -0.92 -3.38
C GLU A 46 -12.84 -0.39 -4.75
N GLN A 47 -11.64 0.20 -4.84
CA GLN A 47 -11.08 0.65 -6.12
C GLN A 47 -10.81 -0.51 -7.08
N VAL A 48 -10.25 -1.64 -6.60
CA VAL A 48 -10.01 -2.83 -7.43
C VAL A 48 -11.32 -3.41 -7.95
N GLN A 49 -12.37 -3.42 -7.14
CA GLN A 49 -13.70 -3.86 -7.58
C GLN A 49 -14.27 -2.94 -8.66
N GLY A 50 -14.17 -1.62 -8.48
CA GLY A 50 -14.58 -0.65 -9.49
C GLY A 50 -13.83 -0.80 -10.82
N PHE A 51 -12.54 -1.08 -10.76
CA PHE A 51 -11.72 -1.34 -11.95
C PHE A 51 -12.14 -2.64 -12.66
N ALA A 52 -12.43 -3.71 -11.93
CA ALA A 52 -12.94 -4.96 -12.49
C ALA A 52 -14.28 -4.76 -13.20
N ASP A 53 -15.20 -4.00 -12.61
CA ASP A 53 -16.48 -3.65 -13.23
C ASP A 53 -16.30 -2.83 -14.51
N GLN A 54 -15.34 -1.90 -14.54
CA GLN A 54 -15.00 -1.12 -15.72
C GLN A 54 -14.41 -2.00 -16.84
N MET A 55 -13.53 -2.93 -16.50
CA MET A 55 -12.98 -3.89 -17.46
C MET A 55 -14.09 -4.75 -18.08
N ILE A 56 -15.02 -5.28 -17.29
CA ILE A 56 -16.15 -6.07 -17.76
C ILE A 56 -16.99 -5.25 -18.76
N ASN A 57 -17.25 -3.98 -18.47
CA ASN A 57 -18.00 -3.09 -19.33
C ASN A 57 -17.31 -2.83 -20.69
N SER A 58 -15.98 -2.85 -20.73
CA SER A 58 -15.19 -2.59 -21.94
C SER A 58 -15.04 -3.79 -22.87
N GLN A 59 -15.44 -5.00 -22.45
CA GLN A 59 -15.24 -6.23 -23.21
C GLN A 59 -16.31 -6.50 -24.28
N GLY A 60 -17.30 -5.63 -24.45
CA GLY A 60 -18.35 -5.81 -25.45
C GLY A 60 -19.27 -7.02 -25.20
N LEU A 61 -19.38 -7.46 -23.97
CA LEU A 61 -20.22 -8.58 -23.54
C LEU A 61 -21.71 -8.25 -23.68
N THR A 62 -22.54 -9.28 -23.91
CA THR A 62 -24.00 -9.11 -23.78
C THR A 62 -24.38 -8.75 -22.34
N PRO A 63 -25.55 -8.14 -22.09
CA PRO A 63 -25.99 -7.81 -20.72
C PRO A 63 -25.97 -9.01 -19.76
N GLU A 64 -26.35 -10.20 -20.24
CA GLU A 64 -26.37 -11.44 -19.47
C GLU A 64 -24.95 -11.91 -19.14
N GLN A 65 -24.06 -11.91 -20.12
CA GLN A 65 -22.63 -12.26 -19.94
C GLN A 65 -21.95 -11.28 -18.97
N ALA A 66 -22.21 -9.98 -19.11
CA ALA A 66 -21.66 -8.96 -18.22
C ALA A 66 -22.17 -9.13 -16.79
N LYS A 67 -23.45 -9.50 -16.61
CA LYS A 67 -24.03 -9.80 -15.28
C LYS A 67 -23.32 -11.00 -14.66
N LEU A 68 -23.21 -12.11 -15.39
CA LEU A 68 -22.54 -13.31 -14.88
C LEU A 68 -21.06 -13.04 -14.55
N ALA A 69 -20.35 -12.31 -15.41
CA ALA A 69 -18.95 -11.95 -15.17
C ALA A 69 -18.80 -11.11 -13.88
N ARG A 70 -19.70 -10.17 -13.61
CA ARG A 70 -19.69 -9.39 -12.37
C ARG A 70 -19.99 -10.24 -11.14
N GLU A 71 -20.96 -11.16 -11.22
CA GLU A 71 -21.31 -12.06 -10.11
C GLU A 71 -20.13 -12.97 -9.76
N GLU A 72 -19.49 -13.60 -10.75
CA GLU A 72 -18.33 -14.45 -10.55
C GLU A 72 -17.09 -13.64 -10.09
N SER A 73 -16.86 -12.46 -10.65
CA SER A 73 -15.80 -11.55 -10.19
C SER A 73 -15.99 -11.17 -8.72
N LYS A 74 -17.19 -10.75 -8.33
CA LYS A 74 -17.52 -10.43 -6.94
C LYS A 74 -17.33 -11.60 -5.99
N LYS A 75 -17.71 -12.81 -6.42
CA LYS A 75 -17.56 -14.02 -5.63
C LYS A 75 -16.09 -14.40 -5.43
N ALA A 76 -15.28 -14.35 -6.49
CA ALA A 76 -13.85 -14.59 -6.42
C ALA A 76 -13.13 -13.53 -5.56
N MET A 77 -13.48 -12.25 -5.72
CA MET A 77 -12.93 -11.15 -4.94
C MET A 77 -13.33 -11.24 -3.47
N LYS A 78 -14.58 -11.65 -3.16
CA LYS A 78 -15.05 -11.78 -1.78
C LYS A 78 -14.19 -12.79 -1.00
N SER A 79 -13.87 -13.94 -1.58
CA SER A 79 -13.02 -14.95 -0.93
C SER A 79 -11.61 -14.40 -0.64
N SER A 80 -11.01 -13.70 -1.61
CA SER A 80 -9.70 -13.06 -1.43
C SER A 80 -9.75 -11.94 -0.39
N PHE A 81 -10.83 -11.17 -0.38
CA PHE A 81 -11.05 -10.07 0.55
C PHE A 81 -11.20 -10.54 2.00
N GLU A 82 -11.99 -11.60 2.24
CA GLU A 82 -12.13 -12.19 3.59
C GLU A 82 -10.77 -12.72 4.09
N HIS A 83 -9.98 -13.33 3.22
CA HIS A 83 -8.63 -13.76 3.58
C HIS A 83 -7.74 -12.56 3.94
N MET A 84 -7.75 -11.51 3.15
CA MET A 84 -6.95 -10.30 3.42
C MET A 84 -7.41 -9.55 4.67
N LYS A 85 -8.71 -9.54 4.99
CA LYS A 85 -9.23 -8.99 6.25
C LYS A 85 -8.76 -9.77 7.49
N SER A 86 -8.42 -11.04 7.34
CA SER A 86 -7.87 -11.85 8.44
C SER A 86 -6.40 -11.54 8.77
N ILE A 87 -5.70 -10.80 7.90
CA ILE A 87 -4.31 -10.40 8.12
C ILE A 87 -4.28 -9.21 9.08
N ASP A 88 -3.48 -9.31 10.11
CA ASP A 88 -3.16 -8.19 11.00
C ASP A 88 -2.15 -7.24 10.32
N TRP A 89 -2.67 -6.41 9.42
CA TRP A 89 -1.89 -5.45 8.66
C TRP A 89 -1.15 -4.45 9.56
N GLU A 90 -1.80 -4.03 10.64
CA GLU A 90 -1.20 -3.09 11.60
C GLU A 90 0.08 -3.67 12.19
N SER A 91 0.01 -4.87 12.74
CA SER A 91 1.18 -5.55 13.31
C SER A 91 2.25 -5.83 12.26
N MET A 92 1.87 -6.29 11.08
CA MET A 92 2.81 -6.58 10.00
C MET A 92 3.57 -5.32 9.54
N PHE A 93 2.89 -4.21 9.31
CA PHE A 93 3.55 -2.95 8.96
C PHE A 93 4.36 -2.39 10.12
N ALA A 94 3.87 -2.51 11.37
CA ALA A 94 4.60 -2.06 12.54
C ALA A 94 5.93 -2.80 12.70
N GLU A 95 5.98 -4.11 12.48
CA GLU A 95 7.23 -4.89 12.48
C GLU A 95 8.21 -4.42 11.40
N ILE A 96 7.72 -4.18 10.17
CA ILE A 96 8.53 -3.66 9.07
C ILE A 96 9.13 -2.30 9.45
N TYR A 97 8.31 -1.37 9.93
CA TYR A 97 8.78 -0.04 10.31
C TYR A 97 9.76 -0.08 11.50
N ALA A 98 9.48 -0.91 12.51
CA ALA A 98 10.38 -1.09 13.65
C ALA A 98 11.72 -1.75 13.27
N SER A 99 11.78 -2.49 12.16
CA SER A 99 13.03 -3.06 11.66
C SER A 99 13.91 -2.03 10.92
N VAL A 100 13.32 -0.95 10.44
CA VAL A 100 14.00 0.07 9.61
C VAL A 100 14.29 1.34 10.41
N PHE A 101 13.38 1.73 11.30
CA PHE A 101 13.46 2.97 12.07
C PHE A 101 13.68 2.72 13.55
N THR A 102 14.46 3.57 14.19
CA THR A 102 14.58 3.63 15.64
C THR A 102 13.33 4.23 16.29
N GLU A 103 13.11 3.96 17.56
CA GLU A 103 12.03 4.58 18.36
C GLU A 103 12.00 6.11 18.22
N LYS A 104 13.18 6.75 18.26
CA LYS A 104 13.32 8.21 18.18
C LYS A 104 12.91 8.75 16.80
N GLU A 105 13.24 8.04 15.72
CA GLU A 105 12.84 8.42 14.36
C GLU A 105 11.34 8.25 14.16
N LEU A 106 10.77 7.15 14.65
CA LEU A 106 9.33 6.92 14.63
C LEU A 106 8.58 8.01 15.42
N GLN A 107 9.09 8.40 16.59
CA GLN A 107 8.49 9.48 17.36
C GLN A 107 8.50 10.80 16.58
N ALA A 108 9.60 11.15 15.90
CA ALA A 108 9.68 12.36 15.09
C ALA A 108 8.66 12.36 13.93
N VAL A 109 8.44 11.20 13.30
CA VAL A 109 7.42 11.04 12.24
C VAL A 109 6.01 11.18 12.82
N ILE A 110 5.74 10.58 13.98
CA ILE A 110 4.46 10.70 14.69
C ILE A 110 4.18 12.16 15.04
N ASP A 111 5.17 12.86 15.59
CA ASP A 111 5.04 14.28 15.96
C ASP A 111 4.74 15.14 14.75
N PHE A 112 5.38 14.87 13.61
CA PHE A 112 5.06 15.53 12.35
C PHE A 112 3.60 15.30 11.96
N TYR A 113 3.12 14.07 11.91
CA TYR A 113 1.74 13.78 11.49
C TYR A 113 0.68 14.29 12.47
N LYS A 114 1.02 14.41 13.77
CA LYS A 114 0.16 15.04 14.78
C LYS A 114 0.16 16.56 14.70
N SER A 115 1.10 17.18 13.98
CA SER A 115 1.09 18.64 13.76
C SER A 115 -0.06 19.05 12.83
N PRO A 116 -0.48 20.34 12.87
CA PRO A 116 -1.53 20.84 11.97
C PRO A 116 -1.22 20.61 10.48
N VAL A 117 0.05 20.70 10.10
CA VAL A 117 0.50 20.49 8.72
C VAL A 117 0.47 19.01 8.37
N GLY A 118 0.93 18.14 9.25
CA GLY A 118 0.91 16.69 9.06
C GLY A 118 -0.51 16.13 8.98
N ALA A 119 -1.41 16.59 9.87
CA ALA A 119 -2.82 16.22 9.83
C ALA A 119 -3.48 16.64 8.50
N LYS A 120 -3.22 17.87 8.05
CA LYS A 120 -3.68 18.37 6.74
C LYS A 120 -3.10 17.53 5.58
N PHE A 121 -1.86 17.10 5.69
CA PHE A 121 -1.22 16.25 4.67
C PHE A 121 -1.96 14.92 4.52
N ILE A 122 -2.27 14.23 5.63
CA ILE A 122 -3.07 12.98 5.61
C ILE A 122 -4.45 13.25 5.00
N GLU A 123 -5.15 14.27 5.48
CA GLU A 123 -6.50 14.63 4.98
C GLU A 123 -6.50 14.87 3.45
N LYS A 124 -5.46 15.52 2.93
CA LYS A 124 -5.38 15.90 1.50
C LYS A 124 -4.77 14.81 0.60
N GLN A 125 -4.26 13.75 1.15
CA GLN A 125 -3.62 12.69 0.35
C GLN A 125 -4.54 12.07 -0.71
N PRO A 126 -5.84 11.76 -0.43
CA PRO A 126 -6.74 11.25 -1.45
C PRO A 126 -6.97 12.24 -2.60
N GLU A 127 -7.09 13.53 -2.28
CA GLU A 127 -7.26 14.58 -3.28
C GLU A 127 -6.02 14.72 -4.17
N LEU A 128 -4.83 14.71 -3.57
CA LEU A 128 -3.55 14.76 -4.30
C LEU A 128 -3.40 13.54 -5.24
N MET A 129 -3.77 12.36 -4.76
CA MET A 129 -3.73 11.15 -5.56
C MET A 129 -4.71 11.23 -6.75
N ALA A 130 -5.95 11.66 -6.52
CA ALA A 130 -6.96 11.81 -7.56
C ALA A 130 -6.50 12.81 -8.66
N GLN A 131 -5.97 13.96 -8.26
CA GLN A 131 -5.43 14.95 -9.20
C GLN A 131 -4.22 14.43 -9.98
N THR A 132 -3.33 13.66 -9.32
CA THR A 132 -2.18 13.03 -9.97
C THR A 132 -2.63 12.02 -11.02
N MET A 133 -3.59 11.15 -10.67
CA MET A 133 -4.15 10.17 -11.62
C MET A 133 -4.82 10.84 -12.81
N GLN A 134 -5.59 11.91 -12.59
CA GLN A 134 -6.22 12.66 -13.66
C GLN A 134 -5.18 13.27 -14.63
N LYS A 135 -4.13 13.88 -14.10
CA LYS A 135 -3.04 14.43 -14.93
C LYS A 135 -2.32 13.31 -15.70
N MET A 136 -2.06 12.18 -15.06
CA MET A 136 -1.42 11.04 -15.70
C MET A 136 -2.27 10.48 -16.85
N GLN A 137 -3.60 10.39 -16.69
CA GLN A 137 -4.51 9.99 -17.78
C GLN A 137 -4.45 10.95 -18.98
N VAL A 138 -4.40 12.25 -18.72
CA VAL A 138 -4.26 13.27 -19.79
C VAL A 138 -2.95 13.11 -20.54
N GLU A 139 -1.83 12.90 -19.84
CA GLU A 139 -0.53 12.69 -20.48
C GLU A 139 -0.47 11.35 -21.24
N MET A 140 -1.04 10.28 -20.68
CA MET A 140 -1.13 9.00 -21.37
C MET A 140 -1.95 9.09 -22.67
N ALA A 141 -3.06 9.85 -22.66
CA ALA A 141 -3.87 10.06 -23.87
C ALA A 141 -3.09 10.78 -25.00
N LYS A 142 -2.10 11.62 -24.66
CA LYS A 142 -1.23 12.27 -25.65
C LYS A 142 -0.17 11.32 -26.21
N ILE A 143 0.31 10.38 -25.41
CA ILE A 143 1.39 9.46 -25.76
C ILE A 143 0.86 8.24 -26.53
N MET A 144 -0.34 7.76 -26.23
CA MET A 144 -0.93 6.55 -26.84
C MET A 144 -0.96 6.56 -28.37
N PRO A 145 -1.34 7.64 -29.07
CA PRO A 145 -1.31 7.67 -30.54
C PRO A 145 0.08 7.44 -31.12
N LYS A 146 1.12 7.98 -30.47
CA LYS A 146 2.51 7.78 -30.89
C LYS A 146 2.93 6.31 -30.69
N ILE A 147 2.63 5.73 -29.53
CA ILE A 147 2.92 4.30 -29.28
C ILE A 147 2.24 3.42 -30.33
N GLN A 148 0.97 3.69 -30.65
CA GLN A 148 0.23 2.94 -31.66
C GLN A 148 0.87 3.06 -33.07
N ALA A 149 1.30 4.28 -33.46
CA ALA A 149 1.99 4.51 -34.71
C ALA A 149 3.33 3.77 -34.78
N ASP A 150 4.13 3.83 -33.72
CA ASP A 150 5.43 3.16 -33.65
C ASP A 150 5.28 1.62 -33.69
N VAL A 151 4.27 1.07 -33.00
CA VAL A 151 3.95 -0.38 -33.06
C VAL A 151 3.51 -0.80 -34.45
N GLN A 152 2.62 -0.03 -35.10
CA GLN A 152 2.19 -0.33 -36.50
C GLN A 152 3.36 -0.30 -37.47
N LYS A 153 4.25 0.68 -37.33
CA LYS A 153 5.46 0.77 -38.17
C LYS A 153 6.35 -0.45 -37.97
N ALA A 154 6.62 -0.85 -36.75
CA ALA A 154 7.42 -2.04 -36.41
C ALA A 154 6.82 -3.33 -37.02
N ILE A 155 5.48 -3.49 -36.95
CA ILE A 155 4.78 -4.64 -37.57
C ILE A 155 4.93 -4.65 -39.08
N GLN A 156 4.87 -3.50 -39.74
CA GLN A 156 5.04 -3.40 -41.22
C GLN A 156 6.48 -3.74 -41.61
N GLU A 157 7.47 -3.23 -40.90
CA GLU A 157 8.90 -3.51 -41.14
C GLU A 157 9.26 -4.98 -40.92
N SER A 158 8.58 -5.69 -40.02
CA SER A 158 8.81 -7.12 -39.77
C SER A 158 8.24 -8.06 -40.83
N LYS A 159 7.42 -7.56 -41.77
CA LYS A 159 6.79 -8.35 -42.82
C LYS A 159 7.54 -8.26 -44.17
N ASN A 160 8.55 -7.41 -44.27
CA ASN A 160 9.45 -7.26 -45.41
C ASN A 160 10.81 -7.92 -45.13
#